data_e4622b654da3734a188fd1626b76da32
#
_entry.id   e4622b654da3734a188fd1626b76da32
#
_cell.length_a   1.000
_cell.length_b   1.000
_cell.length_c   1.000
_cell.angle_alpha   90.00
_cell.angle_beta   90.00
_cell.angle_gamma   90.00
#
_symmetry.space_group_name_H-M   'P 1'
#
loop_
_entity.id
_entity.type
_entity.pdbx_description
1 polymer ?
#
loop_
_entity_poly.entity_id
_entity_poly.type
_entity_poly.pdbx_seq_one_letter_code
_entity_poly.pdbx_strand_id
1 'polypeptide(L)'
;MNDYILFMHHDAAGTDAASDAGLWARYLARLRGTGLFDGGSAIGPGERLRKGTPGRPCDDDLSGFVRVHAESLSAAKELLLPGNPVYEAGGTVELRELPRS
;
A
#
# COMPACT_ATOMS: atom_id res chain seq x y z
N MET A 1 15.58 -3.02 -12.96
CA MET A 1 14.75 -3.11 -11.74
C MET A 1 13.31 -3.41 -12.07
N ASN A 2 12.59 -4.02 -11.16
CA ASN A 2 11.18 -4.33 -11.33
C ASN A 2 10.33 -3.34 -10.56
N ASP A 3 9.06 -3.22 -10.96
CA ASP A 3 8.10 -2.36 -10.28
C ASP A 3 7.24 -3.18 -9.34
N TYR A 4 6.95 -2.61 -8.16
CA TYR A 4 6.15 -3.28 -7.13
C TYR A 4 5.10 -2.34 -6.57
N ILE A 5 4.00 -2.93 -6.12
CA ILE A 5 2.93 -2.20 -5.43
C ILE A 5 2.63 -2.90 -4.10
N LEU A 6 2.49 -2.12 -3.06
CA LEU A 6 2.05 -2.58 -1.75
C LEU A 6 0.63 -2.08 -1.53
N PHE A 7 -0.32 -2.99 -1.42
CA PHE A 7 -1.68 -2.66 -1.00
C PHE A 7 -1.80 -2.79 0.50
N MET A 8 -2.47 -1.84 1.13
CA MET A 8 -2.69 -1.84 2.58
C MET A 8 -4.17 -2.03 2.85
N HIS A 9 -4.48 -2.77 3.91
CA HIS A 9 -5.85 -3.09 4.29
C HIS A 9 -6.32 -2.24 5.49
N HIS A 10 -7.63 -2.21 5.71
CA HIS A 10 -8.26 -1.51 6.84
C HIS A 10 -8.40 -2.39 8.08
N ASP A 11 -7.55 -3.35 8.26
CA ASP A 11 -7.69 -4.31 9.34
C ASP A 11 -6.75 -4.09 10.53
N ALA A 12 -6.07 -2.96 10.58
CA ALA A 12 -5.29 -2.56 11.74
C ALA A 12 -6.22 -1.95 12.80
N ALA A 13 -7.22 -2.70 13.17
CA ALA A 13 -8.30 -2.22 14.02
C ALA A 13 -7.81 -1.95 15.45
N GLY A 14 -8.34 -0.90 16.06
CA GLY A 14 -8.07 -0.58 17.46
C GLY A 14 -6.80 0.20 17.71
N THR A 15 -6.05 0.59 16.68
CA THR A 15 -4.87 1.44 16.84
C THR A 15 -4.98 2.70 15.99
N ASP A 16 -4.49 3.83 16.53
CA ASP A 16 -4.44 5.07 15.77
C ASP A 16 -3.19 5.16 14.90
N ALA A 17 -2.26 4.22 15.04
CA ALA A 17 -0.98 4.25 14.34
C ALA A 17 -1.16 4.22 12.82
N ALA A 18 -2.09 3.41 12.33
CA ALA A 18 -2.34 3.27 10.89
C ALA A 18 -2.82 4.56 10.22
N SER A 19 -3.33 5.52 11.00
CA SER A 19 -3.79 6.82 10.49
C SER A 19 -2.99 7.99 11.04
N ASP A 20 -1.91 7.73 11.75
CA ASP A 20 -1.07 8.78 12.34
C ASP A 20 -0.29 9.54 11.25
N ALA A 21 -0.62 10.82 11.07
CA ALA A 21 -0.01 11.64 10.04
C ALA A 21 1.51 11.78 10.19
N GLY A 22 2.00 11.81 11.43
CA GLY A 22 3.44 11.90 11.69
C GLY A 22 4.19 10.65 11.28
N LEU A 23 3.61 9.47 11.54
CA LEU A 23 4.20 8.20 11.13
C LEU A 23 4.21 8.08 9.61
N TRP A 24 3.12 8.47 8.94
CA TRP A 24 3.04 8.47 7.48
C TRP A 24 4.06 9.42 6.87
N ALA A 25 4.19 10.62 7.43
CA ALA A 25 5.16 11.61 6.93
C ALA A 25 6.59 11.07 7.01
N ARG A 26 6.96 10.43 8.12
CA ARG A 26 8.30 9.83 8.29
C ARG A 26 8.54 8.67 7.33
N TYR A 27 7.54 7.82 7.18
CA TYR A 27 7.60 6.68 6.28
C TYR A 27 7.83 7.13 4.83
N LEU A 28 7.00 8.06 4.36
CA LEU A 28 7.09 8.56 2.99
C LEU A 28 8.38 9.35 2.75
N ALA A 29 8.84 10.12 3.74
CA ALA A 29 10.10 10.85 3.62
C ALA A 29 11.28 9.88 3.46
N ARG A 30 11.28 8.77 4.22
CA ARG A 30 12.31 7.74 4.09
C ARG A 30 12.29 7.12 2.70
N LEU A 31 11.11 6.77 2.19
CA LEU A 31 10.98 6.18 0.86
C LEU A 31 11.47 7.14 -0.23
N ARG A 32 11.08 8.41 -0.13
CA ARG A 32 11.54 9.43 -1.10
C ARG A 32 13.04 9.57 -1.09
N GLY A 33 13.66 9.50 0.09
CA GLY A 33 15.10 9.60 0.24
C GLY A 33 15.88 8.46 -0.41
N THR A 34 15.24 7.32 -0.70
CA THR A 34 15.91 6.19 -1.36
C THR A 34 16.05 6.38 -2.86
N GLY A 35 15.25 7.25 -3.47
CA GLY A 35 15.14 7.37 -4.92
C GLY A 35 14.36 6.26 -5.59
N LEU A 36 13.75 5.36 -4.81
CA LEU A 36 13.03 4.19 -5.32
C LEU A 36 11.51 4.31 -5.21
N PHE A 37 11.02 5.42 -4.67
CA PHE A 37 9.60 5.65 -4.44
C PHE A 37 8.91 6.15 -5.71
N ASP A 38 7.84 5.48 -6.12
CA ASP A 38 7.10 5.78 -7.35
C ASP A 38 5.68 6.31 -7.09
N GLY A 39 5.40 6.70 -5.86
CA GLY A 39 4.12 7.30 -5.50
C GLY A 39 3.21 6.36 -4.74
N GLY A 40 2.10 6.89 -4.32
CA GLY A 40 1.08 6.17 -3.59
C GLY A 40 -0.11 7.06 -3.31
N SER A 41 -1.15 6.48 -2.75
CA SER A 41 -2.37 7.21 -2.42
C SER A 41 -3.23 6.41 -1.46
N ALA A 42 -4.11 7.10 -0.75
CA ALA A 42 -5.24 6.47 -0.10
C ALA A 42 -6.20 5.93 -1.18
N ILE A 43 -6.93 4.88 -0.86
CA ILE A 43 -7.98 4.33 -1.72
C ILE A 43 -9.30 4.59 -1.04
N GLY A 44 -10.20 5.29 -1.74
CA GLY A 44 -11.53 5.61 -1.22
C GLY A 44 -12.58 4.58 -1.63
N PRO A 45 -13.86 4.86 -1.32
CA PRO A 45 -14.96 3.96 -1.68
C PRO A 45 -15.16 3.89 -3.19
N GLY A 46 -15.75 2.81 -3.64
CA GLY A 46 -16.02 2.61 -5.06
C GLY A 46 -17.01 1.49 -5.29
N GLU A 47 -17.10 1.04 -6.52
CA GLU A 47 -18.02 -0.03 -6.91
C GLU A 47 -17.30 -1.12 -7.68
N ARG A 48 -17.76 -2.35 -7.49
CA ARG A 48 -17.39 -3.47 -8.35
C ARG A 48 -18.37 -3.54 -9.50
N LEU A 49 -17.84 -3.58 -10.71
CA LEU A 49 -18.65 -3.54 -11.93
C LEU A 49 -18.36 -4.78 -12.77
N ARG A 50 -19.43 -5.39 -13.25
CA ARG A 50 -19.33 -6.54 -14.13
C ARG A 50 -20.43 -6.42 -15.19
N LYS A 51 -20.08 -6.63 -16.45
CA LYS A 51 -21.05 -6.53 -17.55
C LYS A 51 -22.21 -7.47 -17.32
N GLY A 52 -23.44 -6.97 -17.45
CA GLY A 52 -24.66 -7.75 -17.28
C GLY A 52 -25.11 -7.94 -15.83
N THR A 53 -24.41 -7.31 -14.87
CA THR A 53 -24.74 -7.41 -13.45
C THR A 53 -24.80 -5.99 -12.85
N PRO A 54 -25.73 -5.70 -11.94
CA PRO A 54 -25.75 -4.42 -11.27
C PRO A 54 -24.45 -4.17 -10.50
N GLY A 55 -23.99 -2.93 -10.47
CA GLY A 55 -22.82 -2.54 -9.67
C GLY A 55 -23.06 -2.79 -8.19
N ARG A 56 -22.01 -3.12 -7.46
CA ARG A 56 -22.04 -3.32 -6.01
C ARG A 56 -20.98 -2.46 -5.36
N PRO A 57 -21.24 -1.94 -4.15
CA PRO A 57 -20.19 -1.26 -3.42
C PRO A 57 -19.00 -2.18 -3.22
N CYS A 58 -17.80 -1.63 -3.29
CA CYS A 58 -16.62 -2.38 -2.92
C CYS A 58 -16.62 -2.58 -1.41
N ASP A 59 -16.63 -3.84 -0.99
CA ASP A 59 -16.49 -4.17 0.42
C ASP A 59 -15.02 -4.29 0.76
N ASP A 60 -14.24 -3.38 0.22
CA ASP A 60 -12.84 -3.55 0.26
C ASP A 60 -12.24 -3.19 1.51
N ASP A 61 -11.39 -4.03 1.89
CA ASP A 61 -10.49 -3.84 3.00
C ASP A 61 -9.32 -2.91 2.65
N LEU A 62 -9.23 -2.45 1.42
CA LEU A 62 -8.09 -1.63 0.98
C LEU A 62 -8.18 -0.21 1.47
N SER A 63 -7.11 0.27 2.11
CA SER A 63 -7.01 1.64 2.60
C SER A 63 -6.09 2.51 1.76
N GLY A 64 -5.18 1.90 1.01
CA GLY A 64 -4.23 2.67 0.21
C GLY A 64 -3.22 1.79 -0.49
N PHE A 65 -2.31 2.42 -1.21
CA PHE A 65 -1.22 1.74 -1.87
C PHE A 65 0.04 2.60 -1.92
N VAL A 66 1.19 1.93 -2.06
CA VAL A 66 2.50 2.56 -2.29
C VAL A 66 3.19 1.81 -3.41
N ARG A 67 3.86 2.51 -4.29
CA ARG A 67 4.63 1.89 -5.38
C ARG A 67 6.10 2.24 -5.28
N VAL A 68 6.94 1.26 -5.57
CA VAL A 68 8.40 1.42 -5.60
C VAL A 68 8.97 0.62 -6.76
N HIS A 69 10.23 0.89 -7.10
CA HIS A 69 11.00 -0.02 -7.94
C HIS A 69 12.14 -0.60 -7.12
N ALA A 70 12.47 -1.85 -7.36
CA ALA A 70 13.49 -2.58 -6.61
C ALA A 70 14.03 -3.73 -7.46
N GLU A 71 15.16 -4.30 -7.05
CA GLU A 71 15.79 -5.37 -7.79
C GLU A 71 15.05 -6.70 -7.70
N SER A 72 14.32 -6.92 -6.60
CA SER A 72 13.61 -8.18 -6.35
C SER A 72 12.46 -7.95 -5.39
N LEU A 73 11.58 -8.95 -5.29
CA LEU A 73 10.51 -8.95 -4.29
C LEU A 73 11.08 -8.81 -2.87
N SER A 74 12.17 -9.51 -2.60
CA SER A 74 12.83 -9.46 -1.29
C SER A 74 13.34 -8.05 -0.98
N ALA A 75 13.95 -7.39 -1.96
CA ALA A 75 14.41 -6.01 -1.81
C ALA A 75 13.24 -5.05 -1.59
N ALA A 76 12.12 -5.26 -2.29
CA ALA A 76 10.91 -4.46 -2.10
C ALA A 76 10.33 -4.61 -0.70
N LYS A 77 10.34 -5.82 -0.15
CA LYS A 77 9.92 -6.07 1.23
C LYS A 77 10.77 -5.29 2.23
N GLU A 78 12.08 -5.38 2.10
CA GLU A 78 13.00 -4.70 2.98
C GLU A 78 12.84 -3.18 2.92
N LEU A 79 12.45 -2.67 1.77
CA LEU A 79 12.21 -1.25 1.57
C LEU A 79 10.87 -0.79 2.15
N LEU A 80 9.81 -1.56 1.92
CA LEU A 80 8.44 -1.13 2.17
C LEU A 80 7.89 -1.46 3.56
N LEU A 81 8.30 -2.55 4.17
CA LEU A 81 7.71 -2.98 5.44
C LEU A 81 8.16 -2.18 6.66
N PRO A 82 9.48 -1.88 6.83
CA PRO A 82 9.88 -1.17 8.04
C PRO A 82 9.24 0.23 8.13
N GLY A 83 8.57 0.49 9.23
CA GLY A 83 7.95 1.79 9.49
C GLY A 83 6.64 2.04 8.78
N ASN A 84 6.15 1.09 7.97
CA ASN A 84 4.84 1.24 7.34
C ASN A 84 3.76 1.25 8.43
N PRO A 85 2.98 2.36 8.58
CA PRO A 85 2.05 2.48 9.72
C PRO A 85 0.99 1.39 9.80
N VAL A 86 0.51 0.87 8.67
CA VAL A 86 -0.47 -0.22 8.67
C VAL A 86 0.19 -1.53 9.10
N TYR A 87 1.32 -1.86 8.50
CA TYR A 87 2.05 -3.09 8.80
C TYR A 87 2.51 -3.13 10.26
N GLU A 88 3.10 -2.04 10.74
CA GLU A 88 3.59 -1.95 12.11
C GLU A 88 2.46 -2.00 13.14
N ALA A 89 1.26 -1.57 12.77
CA ALA A 89 0.07 -1.65 13.63
C ALA A 89 -0.60 -3.03 13.60
N GLY A 90 -0.02 -4.00 12.92
CA GLY A 90 -0.59 -5.35 12.82
C GLY A 90 -1.60 -5.53 11.68
N GLY A 91 -1.74 -4.54 10.81
CA GLY A 91 -2.61 -4.66 9.65
C GLY A 91 -2.01 -5.51 8.55
N THR A 92 -2.87 -5.93 7.63
CA THR A 92 -2.45 -6.73 6.47
C THR A 92 -1.97 -5.86 5.33
N VAL A 93 -0.91 -6.29 4.68
CA VAL A 93 -0.42 -5.68 3.45
C VAL A 93 -0.19 -6.77 2.41
N GLU A 94 -0.31 -6.39 1.13
CA GLU A 94 -0.07 -7.30 0.01
C GLU A 94 0.94 -6.65 -0.93
N LEU A 95 2.04 -7.34 -1.13
CA LEU A 95 3.09 -6.88 -2.03
C LEU A 95 3.02 -7.68 -3.33
N ARG A 96 2.91 -6.97 -4.44
CA ARG A 96 2.82 -7.61 -5.76
C ARG A 96 3.76 -6.95 -6.74
N GLU A 97 4.27 -7.74 -7.68
CA GLU A 97 5.03 -7.20 -8.79
C GLU A 97 4.08 -6.59 -9.82
N LEU A 98 4.49 -5.47 -10.40
CA LEU A 98 3.81 -4.87 -11.54
C LEU A 98 4.66 -5.20 -12.78
N PRO A 99 4.30 -6.23 -13.55
CA PRO A 99 5.13 -6.63 -14.68
C PRO A 99 5.24 -5.51 -15.71
N ARG A 100 6.46 -5.32 -16.22
CA ARG A 100 6.68 -4.39 -17.34
C ARG A 100 6.37 -5.11 -18.64
N SER A 101 5.65 -4.47 -19.50
CA SER A 101 5.30 -5.02 -20.80
C SER A 101 6.30 -4.56 -21.88
#